data_4ae8eabcee26d684f4da683aa55caa20
#
_entry.id   4ae8eabcee26d684f4da683aa55caa20
#
_cell.length_a   1.000
_cell.length_b   1.000
_cell.length_c   1.000
_cell.angle_alpha   90.00
_cell.angle_beta   90.00
_cell.angle_gamma   90.00
#
_symmetry.space_group_name_H-M   'P 1'
#
loop_
_entity.id
_entity.type
_entity.pdbx_description
1 polymer ?
#
loop_
_entity_poly.entity_id
_entity_poly.type
_entity_poly.pdbx_seq_one_letter_code
_entity_poly.pdbx_strand_id
1 'polypeptide(L)'
;MSQETLYFDDLKVGDSFTTGTYEVSAADIKRFAAEFDPQPFHLDDEAARNSMFGGLAASGWHTAAITMRLLVTGGPKLANGVLGAGGEIAWKMPTRPGDVLHVESEVVELTPSRSRTDRGMLVLRSRTINQHGEVVQDLTARLVVARRSA
;
A
#
# COMPACT_ATOMS: atom_id res chain seq x y z
N MET A 1 -6.23 -21.69 0.73
CA MET A 1 -6.91 -21.47 2.01
C MET A 1 -7.42 -20.05 2.10
N SER A 2 -8.69 -19.91 2.42
CA SER A 2 -9.24 -18.58 2.66
C SER A 2 -8.78 -18.06 4.02
N GLN A 3 -8.38 -16.81 4.08
CA GLN A 3 -8.07 -16.16 5.34
C GLN A 3 -9.35 -15.89 6.11
N GLU A 4 -9.27 -16.03 7.43
CA GLU A 4 -10.37 -15.63 8.29
C GLU A 4 -10.54 -14.12 8.27
N THR A 5 -11.79 -13.68 8.32
CA THR A 5 -12.13 -12.27 8.47
C THR A 5 -11.69 -11.79 9.86
N LEU A 6 -10.94 -10.70 9.89
CA LEU A 6 -10.46 -10.10 11.12
C LEU A 6 -11.32 -8.90 11.50
N TYR A 7 -11.85 -8.93 12.70
CA TYR A 7 -12.54 -7.81 13.32
C TYR A 7 -11.54 -7.01 14.16
N PHE A 8 -11.92 -5.81 14.53
CA PHE A 8 -11.09 -4.98 15.40
C PHE A 8 -10.64 -5.76 16.65
N ASP A 9 -11.53 -6.55 17.23
CA ASP A 9 -11.25 -7.31 18.44
C ASP A 9 -10.21 -8.42 18.26
N ASP A 10 -9.97 -8.84 17.02
CA ASP A 10 -9.01 -9.89 16.69
C ASP A 10 -7.59 -9.38 16.51
N LEU A 11 -7.41 -8.06 16.45
CA LEU A 11 -6.13 -7.44 16.17
C LEU A 11 -5.38 -7.09 17.44
N LYS A 12 -4.06 -7.19 17.38
CA LYS A 12 -3.16 -6.83 18.49
C LYS A 12 -2.01 -5.97 17.95
N VAL A 13 -1.58 -5.01 18.75
CA VAL A 13 -0.38 -4.23 18.42
C VAL A 13 0.79 -5.19 18.25
N GLY A 14 1.52 -5.04 17.15
CA GLY A 14 2.62 -5.92 16.80
C GLY A 14 2.26 -7.03 15.82
N ASP A 15 0.96 -7.26 15.56
CA ASP A 15 0.55 -8.22 14.52
C ASP A 15 1.14 -7.78 13.18
N SER A 16 1.64 -8.74 12.40
CA SER A 16 2.26 -8.48 11.12
C SER A 16 1.65 -9.34 10.02
N PHE A 17 1.69 -8.79 8.80
CA PHE A 17 1.10 -9.44 7.61
C PHE A 17 2.04 -9.22 6.43
N THR A 18 2.16 -10.22 5.57
CA THR A 18 2.97 -10.14 4.36
C THR A 18 2.12 -10.58 3.18
N THR A 19 2.15 -9.79 2.10
CA THR A 19 1.37 -10.06 0.89
C THR A 19 2.15 -10.94 -0.09
N GLY A 20 1.47 -11.38 -1.15
CA GLY A 20 2.12 -11.88 -2.35
C GLY A 20 2.82 -10.74 -3.09
N THR A 21 3.23 -11.02 -4.33
CA THR A 21 4.04 -10.07 -5.11
C THR A 21 3.27 -9.52 -6.31
N TYR A 22 3.76 -8.37 -6.80
CA TYR A 22 3.27 -7.74 -8.03
C TYR A 22 4.46 -7.26 -8.85
N GLU A 23 4.55 -7.71 -10.10
CA GLU A 23 5.60 -7.27 -11.01
C GLU A 23 5.16 -6.02 -11.77
N VAL A 24 5.99 -4.98 -11.73
CA VAL A 24 5.68 -3.69 -12.34
C VAL A 24 6.25 -3.64 -13.76
N SER A 25 5.40 -3.46 -14.76
CA SER A 25 5.84 -3.37 -16.16
C SER A 25 5.98 -1.92 -16.61
N ALA A 26 6.89 -1.68 -17.56
CA ALA A 26 7.04 -0.35 -18.19
C ALA A 26 5.72 0.11 -18.83
N ALA A 27 5.01 -0.82 -19.46
CA ALA A 27 3.73 -0.51 -20.11
C ALA A 27 2.69 -0.02 -19.08
N ASP A 28 2.63 -0.66 -17.92
CA ASP A 28 1.71 -0.26 -16.85
C ASP A 28 2.09 1.10 -16.26
N ILE A 29 3.38 1.35 -16.08
CA ILE A 29 3.86 2.65 -15.59
C ILE A 29 3.37 3.77 -16.48
N LYS A 30 3.56 3.61 -17.80
CA LYS A 30 3.17 4.62 -18.79
C LYS A 30 1.66 4.78 -18.88
N ARG A 31 0.92 3.65 -18.82
CA ARG A 31 -0.54 3.66 -18.89
C ARG A 31 -1.16 4.40 -17.70
N PHE A 32 -0.72 4.07 -16.49
CA PHE A 32 -1.21 4.75 -15.29
C PHE A 32 -0.89 6.24 -15.34
N ALA A 33 0.35 6.58 -15.72
CA ALA A 33 0.80 7.97 -15.77
C ALA A 33 0.02 8.77 -16.81
N ALA A 34 -0.24 8.21 -17.99
CA ALA A 34 -1.01 8.89 -19.03
C ALA A 34 -2.41 9.28 -18.53
N GLU A 35 -2.97 8.50 -17.63
CA GLU A 35 -4.30 8.74 -17.11
C GLU A 35 -4.32 9.66 -15.88
N PHE A 36 -3.34 9.51 -14.97
CA PHE A 36 -3.40 10.15 -13.66
C PHE A 36 -2.21 11.03 -13.29
N ASP A 37 -1.06 10.90 -13.98
CA ASP A 37 0.14 11.66 -13.65
C ASP A 37 1.00 11.84 -14.90
N PRO A 38 0.52 12.61 -15.88
CA PRO A 38 1.14 12.68 -17.22
C PRO A 38 2.39 13.55 -17.25
N GLN A 39 3.41 13.14 -16.52
CA GLN A 39 4.70 13.82 -16.51
C GLN A 39 5.71 13.02 -17.33
N PRO A 40 6.65 13.72 -18.03
CA PRO A 40 7.55 13.06 -18.98
C PRO A 40 8.35 11.90 -18.41
N PHE A 41 8.84 12.00 -17.18
CA PHE A 41 9.65 10.94 -16.55
C PHE A 41 8.85 9.68 -16.17
N HIS A 42 7.53 9.72 -16.30
CA HIS A 42 6.65 8.54 -16.13
C HIS A 42 6.11 8.04 -17.48
N LEU A 43 6.31 8.79 -18.55
CA LEU A 43 5.72 8.53 -19.87
C LEU A 43 6.71 8.14 -20.95
N ASP A 44 7.94 8.65 -20.87
CA ASP A 44 8.91 8.53 -21.95
C ASP A 44 10.29 8.15 -21.41
N ASP A 45 10.88 7.08 -21.97
CA ASP A 45 12.14 6.55 -21.48
C ASP A 45 13.29 7.56 -21.64
N GLU A 46 13.34 8.28 -22.76
CA GLU A 46 14.41 9.25 -23.00
C GLU A 46 14.29 10.45 -22.07
N ALA A 47 13.08 10.99 -21.93
CA ALA A 47 12.84 12.10 -21.01
C ALA A 47 13.17 11.70 -19.57
N ALA A 48 12.83 10.45 -19.20
CA ALA A 48 13.11 9.94 -17.87
C ALA A 48 14.61 9.81 -17.61
N ARG A 49 15.39 9.35 -18.58
CA ARG A 49 16.85 9.25 -18.45
C ARG A 49 17.50 10.61 -18.18
N ASN A 50 16.94 11.65 -18.74
CA ASN A 50 17.45 13.03 -18.58
C ASN A 50 16.84 13.76 -17.37
N SER A 51 16.00 13.08 -16.60
CA SER A 51 15.36 13.62 -15.40
C SER A 51 16.16 13.29 -14.15
N MET A 52 15.70 13.82 -13.01
CA MET A 52 16.29 13.50 -11.70
C MET A 52 16.15 12.03 -11.34
N PHE A 53 15.21 11.29 -11.97
CA PHE A 53 15.07 9.84 -11.76
C PHE A 53 16.15 9.03 -12.48
N GLY A 54 16.77 9.58 -13.51
CA GLY A 54 17.82 8.87 -14.26
C GLY A 54 17.32 7.68 -15.07
N GLY A 55 16.01 7.52 -15.23
CA GLY A 55 15.36 6.44 -15.94
C GLY A 55 13.87 6.43 -15.63
N LEU A 56 13.11 5.62 -16.37
CA LEU A 56 11.67 5.53 -16.19
C LEU A 56 11.34 5.12 -14.75
N ALA A 57 10.44 5.85 -14.12
CA ALA A 57 9.97 5.59 -12.78
C ALA A 57 8.45 5.64 -12.76
N ALA A 58 7.84 4.78 -11.94
CA ALA A 58 6.41 4.82 -11.72
C ALA A 58 6.03 6.07 -10.93
N SER A 59 4.86 6.63 -11.21
CA SER A 59 4.26 7.64 -10.35
C SER A 59 4.16 7.09 -8.92
N GLY A 60 4.43 7.93 -7.93
CA GLY A 60 4.22 7.53 -6.52
C GLY A 60 2.79 7.06 -6.29
N TRP A 61 1.81 7.68 -6.93
CA TRP A 61 0.41 7.25 -6.83
C TRP A 61 0.16 5.88 -7.45
N HIS A 62 0.95 5.51 -8.45
CA HIS A 62 0.90 4.16 -9.02
C HIS A 62 1.43 3.13 -8.01
N THR A 63 2.54 3.43 -7.36
CA THR A 63 3.08 2.59 -6.28
C THR A 63 2.07 2.45 -5.16
N ALA A 64 1.39 3.53 -4.79
CA ALA A 64 0.33 3.51 -3.79
C ALA A 64 -0.85 2.63 -4.22
N ALA A 65 -1.24 2.69 -5.49
CA ALA A 65 -2.31 1.85 -6.03
C ALA A 65 -1.95 0.36 -6.02
N ILE A 66 -0.71 0.03 -6.38
CA ILE A 66 -0.20 -1.35 -6.31
C ILE A 66 -0.19 -1.84 -4.86
N THR A 67 0.24 -0.99 -3.93
CA THR A 67 0.21 -1.30 -2.49
C THR A 67 -1.22 -1.66 -2.05
N MET A 68 -2.20 -0.86 -2.45
CA MET A 68 -3.60 -1.12 -2.12
C MET A 68 -4.07 -2.45 -2.69
N ARG A 69 -3.74 -2.74 -3.96
CA ARG A 69 -4.09 -4.03 -4.56
C ARG A 69 -3.50 -5.20 -3.76
N LEU A 70 -2.24 -5.11 -3.38
CA LEU A 70 -1.58 -6.16 -2.61
C LEU A 70 -2.21 -6.33 -1.23
N LEU A 71 -2.53 -5.22 -0.56
CA LEU A 71 -3.19 -5.27 0.76
C LEU A 71 -4.58 -5.92 0.68
N VAL A 72 -5.35 -5.58 -0.35
CA VAL A 72 -6.73 -6.08 -0.50
C VAL A 72 -6.74 -7.55 -0.92
N THR A 73 -5.80 -7.97 -1.78
CA THR A 73 -5.77 -9.33 -2.30
C THR A 73 -4.95 -10.31 -1.48
N GLY A 74 -4.00 -9.83 -0.68
CA GLY A 74 -3.08 -10.70 0.05
C GLY A 74 -2.71 -10.24 1.45
N GLY A 75 -3.23 -9.11 1.91
CA GLY A 75 -3.00 -8.59 3.25
C GLY A 75 -4.04 -9.08 4.25
N PRO A 76 -4.16 -8.40 5.40
CA PRO A 76 -5.15 -8.77 6.41
C PRO A 76 -6.56 -8.58 5.86
N LYS A 77 -7.40 -9.61 6.02
CA LYS A 77 -8.79 -9.56 5.55
C LYS A 77 -9.65 -8.91 6.63
N LEU A 78 -9.74 -7.59 6.58
CA LEU A 78 -10.51 -6.82 7.55
C LEU A 78 -12.00 -6.93 7.29
N ALA A 79 -12.80 -6.97 8.36
CA ALA A 79 -14.22 -7.28 8.33
C ALA A 79 -15.04 -6.42 7.38
N ASN A 80 -14.78 -5.16 7.27
CA ASN A 80 -15.53 -4.26 6.37
C ASN A 80 -14.66 -3.76 5.21
N GLY A 81 -13.60 -4.51 4.87
CA GLY A 81 -12.64 -4.11 3.85
C GLY A 81 -11.62 -3.11 4.39
N VAL A 82 -10.74 -2.66 3.52
CA VAL A 82 -9.71 -1.66 3.86
C VAL A 82 -10.33 -0.28 3.67
N LEU A 83 -10.82 0.29 4.76
CA LEU A 83 -11.51 1.57 4.76
C LEU A 83 -10.63 2.64 5.40
N GLY A 84 -9.99 3.45 4.56
CA GLY A 84 -9.04 4.46 5.01
C GLY A 84 -9.72 5.72 5.52
N ALA A 85 -9.16 6.30 6.59
CA ALA A 85 -9.59 7.56 7.14
C ALA A 85 -8.51 8.65 7.02
N GLY A 86 -7.31 8.27 6.54
CA GLY A 86 -6.20 9.18 6.37
C GLY A 86 -4.89 8.50 6.71
N GLY A 87 -3.80 9.26 6.66
CA GLY A 87 -2.49 8.71 6.97
C GLY A 87 -1.37 9.55 6.40
N GLU A 88 -0.18 8.98 6.45
CA GLU A 88 1.03 9.58 5.90
C GLU A 88 1.68 8.61 4.93
N ILE A 89 2.16 9.14 3.82
CA ILE A 89 2.85 8.35 2.80
C ILE A 89 4.18 8.99 2.45
N ALA A 90 5.21 8.17 2.31
CA ALA A 90 6.53 8.61 1.87
C ALA A 90 7.06 7.64 0.81
N TRP A 91 7.56 8.19 -0.28
CA TRP A 91 8.21 7.42 -1.32
C TRP A 91 9.71 7.53 -1.13
N LYS A 92 10.33 6.46 -0.63
CA LYS A 92 11.75 6.44 -0.26
C LYS A 92 12.67 6.27 -1.44
N MET A 93 12.21 5.53 -2.46
CA MET A 93 12.97 5.22 -3.68
C MET A 93 12.01 5.12 -4.86
N PRO A 94 12.49 5.39 -6.08
CA PRO A 94 11.66 5.19 -7.27
C PRO A 94 11.31 3.72 -7.47
N THR A 95 10.10 3.46 -7.92
CA THR A 95 9.69 2.14 -8.42
C THR A 95 10.04 2.07 -9.89
N ARG A 96 10.78 1.05 -10.30
CA ARG A 96 11.32 0.88 -11.65
C ARG A 96 10.59 -0.20 -12.42
N PRO A 97 10.63 -0.14 -13.77
CA PRO A 97 10.13 -1.25 -14.58
C PRO A 97 10.87 -2.54 -14.20
N GLY A 98 10.12 -3.62 -14.07
CA GLY A 98 10.68 -4.92 -13.68
C GLY A 98 10.78 -5.14 -12.18
N ASP A 99 10.50 -4.13 -11.36
CA ASP A 99 10.47 -4.34 -9.92
C ASP A 99 9.37 -5.31 -9.54
N VAL A 100 9.68 -6.17 -8.57
CA VAL A 100 8.73 -7.12 -7.99
C VAL A 100 8.45 -6.68 -6.57
N LEU A 101 7.24 -6.19 -6.33
CA LEU A 101 6.86 -5.57 -5.07
C LEU A 101 6.05 -6.53 -4.20
N HIS A 102 6.27 -6.45 -2.89
CA HIS A 102 5.38 -7.03 -1.89
C HIS A 102 5.20 -6.02 -0.76
N VAL A 103 4.23 -6.25 0.10
CA VAL A 103 3.94 -5.36 1.22
C VAL A 103 4.05 -6.11 2.54
N GLU A 104 4.76 -5.50 3.49
CA GLU A 104 4.83 -5.98 4.87
C GLU A 104 4.15 -4.94 5.76
N SER A 105 3.19 -5.40 6.54
CA SER A 105 2.37 -4.53 7.38
C SER A 105 2.49 -4.90 8.84
N GLU A 106 2.35 -3.90 9.72
CA GLU A 106 2.37 -4.08 11.16
C GLU A 106 1.30 -3.22 11.81
N VAL A 107 0.58 -3.79 12.76
CA VAL A 107 -0.38 -3.06 13.59
C VAL A 107 0.39 -2.21 14.59
N VAL A 108 0.27 -0.90 14.46
CA VAL A 108 1.01 0.07 15.30
C VAL A 108 0.17 0.53 16.47
N GLU A 109 -1.12 0.76 16.25
CA GLU A 109 -2.01 1.29 17.28
C GLU A 109 -3.44 0.82 17.05
N LEU A 110 -4.18 0.62 18.12
CA LEU A 110 -5.59 0.24 18.09
C LEU A 110 -6.35 1.10 19.08
N THR A 111 -7.38 1.80 18.62
CA THR A 111 -8.18 2.69 19.45
C THR A 111 -9.66 2.42 19.20
N PRO A 112 -10.40 1.91 20.19
CA PRO A 112 -11.85 1.75 20.05
C PRO A 112 -12.50 3.12 19.84
N SER A 113 -13.54 3.16 18.98
CA SER A 113 -14.29 4.40 18.79
C SER A 113 -15.08 4.73 20.06
N ARG A 114 -15.06 5.99 20.48
CA ARG A 114 -15.82 6.45 21.64
C ARG A 114 -17.29 6.68 21.31
N SER A 115 -17.57 7.10 20.07
CA SER A 115 -18.93 7.45 19.65
C SER A 115 -19.66 6.30 18.98
N ARG A 116 -18.93 5.30 18.44
CA ARG A 116 -19.50 4.17 17.70
C ARG A 116 -18.94 2.88 18.24
N THR A 117 -19.76 2.15 18.98
CA THR A 117 -19.33 0.90 19.63
C THR A 117 -19.11 -0.26 18.67
N ASP A 118 -19.54 -0.11 17.41
CA ASP A 118 -19.43 -1.14 16.36
C ASP A 118 -18.11 -1.10 15.60
N ARG A 119 -17.16 -0.22 15.96
CA ARG A 119 -15.92 -0.03 15.22
C ARG A 119 -14.77 0.48 16.09
N GLY A 120 -13.57 0.39 15.53
CA GLY A 120 -12.39 0.97 16.10
C GLY A 120 -11.46 1.51 15.02
N MET A 121 -10.43 2.23 15.43
CA MET A 121 -9.40 2.77 14.54
C MET A 121 -8.14 1.92 14.65
N LEU A 122 -7.70 1.42 13.50
CA LEU A 122 -6.44 0.70 13.34
C LEU A 122 -5.42 1.62 12.70
N VAL A 123 -4.24 1.74 13.28
CA VAL A 123 -3.10 2.36 12.60
C VAL A 123 -2.23 1.21 12.08
N LEU A 124 -2.17 1.09 10.77
CA LEU A 124 -1.42 0.05 10.08
C LEU A 124 -0.27 0.70 9.32
N ARG A 125 0.95 0.26 9.61
CA ARG A 125 2.13 0.69 8.86
C ARG A 125 2.43 -0.36 7.81
N SER A 126 2.45 0.05 6.55
CA SER A 126 2.67 -0.84 5.41
C SER A 126 3.86 -0.36 4.61
N ARG A 127 4.88 -1.21 4.51
CA ARG A 127 6.06 -0.94 3.69
C ARG A 127 5.97 -1.75 2.41
N THR A 128 6.09 -1.06 1.29
CA THR A 128 6.15 -1.70 -0.03
C THR A 128 7.63 -1.86 -0.38
N ILE A 129 8.02 -3.08 -0.67
CA ILE A 129 9.42 -3.50 -0.76
C ILE A 129 9.67 -4.15 -2.11
N ASN A 130 10.79 -3.79 -2.75
CA ASN A 130 11.18 -4.35 -4.03
C ASN A 130 11.95 -5.67 -3.87
N GLN A 131 12.36 -6.28 -4.98
CA GLN A 131 13.09 -7.56 -5.01
C GLN A 131 14.48 -7.50 -4.37
N HIS A 132 14.99 -6.31 -4.13
CA HIS A 132 16.30 -6.10 -3.48
C HIS A 132 16.17 -5.87 -1.97
N GLY A 133 14.96 -5.97 -1.43
CA GLY A 133 14.72 -5.69 -0.02
C GLY A 133 14.66 -4.21 0.33
N GLU A 134 14.54 -3.34 -0.68
CA GLU A 134 14.51 -1.90 -0.49
C GLU A 134 13.09 -1.40 -0.34
N VAL A 135 12.85 -0.51 0.62
CA VAL A 135 11.54 0.10 0.85
C VAL A 135 11.34 1.22 -0.17
N VAL A 136 10.39 1.04 -1.08
CA VAL A 136 10.04 2.06 -2.08
C VAL A 136 8.95 3.00 -1.56
N GLN A 137 8.09 2.50 -0.68
CA GLN A 137 7.00 3.29 -0.09
C GLN A 137 6.79 2.91 1.35
N ASP A 138 6.60 3.91 2.21
CA ASP A 138 6.26 3.72 3.62
C ASP A 138 4.94 4.44 3.88
N LEU A 139 3.91 3.67 4.19
CA LEU A 139 2.56 4.18 4.41
C LEU A 139 2.13 3.87 5.83
N THR A 140 1.77 4.89 6.60
CA THR A 140 1.12 4.72 7.89
C THR A 140 -0.31 5.21 7.73
N ALA A 141 -1.26 4.29 7.74
CA ALA A 141 -2.66 4.59 7.46
C ALA A 141 -3.54 4.36 8.68
N ARG A 142 -4.52 5.22 8.83
CA ARG A 142 -5.61 5.01 9.80
C ARG A 142 -6.77 4.37 9.07
N LEU A 143 -7.19 3.20 9.56
CA LEU A 143 -8.25 2.41 8.97
C LEU A 143 -9.37 2.20 9.97
N VAL A 144 -10.60 2.28 9.50
CA VAL A 144 -11.78 1.99 10.32
C VAL A 144 -12.10 0.52 10.19
N VAL A 145 -12.12 -0.20 11.31
CA VAL A 145 -12.37 -1.65 11.34
C VAL A 145 -13.58 -1.96 12.20
N ALA A 146 -14.47 -2.79 11.65
CA ALA A 146 -15.67 -3.22 12.36
C ALA A 146 -15.31 -4.08 13.56
N ARG A 147 -16.11 -3.97 14.62
CA ARG A 147 -16.06 -4.86 15.79
C ARG A 147 -17.09 -5.96 15.65
N ARG A 148 -16.85 -7.07 16.36
CA ARG A 148 -17.87 -8.12 16.46
C ARG A 148 -19.08 -7.55 17.18
N SER A 149 -20.26 -7.94 16.71
CA SER A 149 -21.50 -7.55 17.38
C SER A 149 -21.49 -8.03 18.82
N ALA A 150 -21.84 -7.14 19.71
CA ALA A 150 -21.99 -7.50 21.11
C ALA A 150 -23.21 -8.42 21.32
#